data_867caf5e1302139c22508b6b676e5ca7
#
_entry.id   867caf5e1302139c22508b6b676e5ca7
#
_cell.length_a   1.000
_cell.length_b   1.000
_cell.length_c   1.000
_cell.angle_alpha   90.00
_cell.angle_beta   90.00
_cell.angle_gamma   90.00
#
_symmetry.space_group_name_H-M   'P 1'
#
loop_
_entity.id
_entity.type
_entity.pdbx_description
1 polymer ?
#
loop_
_entity_poly.entity_id
_entity_poly.type
_entity_poly.pdbx_seq_one_letter_code
_entity_poly.pdbx_strand_id
1 'polypeptide(L)'
;VILLPAWDEPDLSNLDWTRFAGIYTDYIIERPALHSVCPDHYRSLLAALQRLAALGHRRPGLFLQKHADERLQYRWGAAFRAFQESHAAIKPVPPLVVDAFAKEEFVRWFRRHKPDVVVGHNTAAIDWMESCGAELPATHGFVCLNVLMKTRPCAGLDLQPRTLGARATELLIGQLQRNETGIPEWPSTTTIPARWVDGPTLRTSGELASGEFRAPRPGLV
;
A
#
# COMPACT_ATOMS: atom_id res chain seq x y z
N VAL A 1 23.18 0.05 -13.97
CA VAL A 1 22.16 -1.00 -13.86
C VAL A 1 21.00 -0.49 -13.01
N ILE A 2 19.77 -0.73 -13.46
CA ILE A 2 18.56 -0.51 -12.63
C ILE A 2 18.01 -1.88 -12.28
N LEU A 3 17.90 -2.16 -10.98
CA LEU A 3 17.33 -3.40 -10.46
C LEU A 3 15.85 -3.15 -10.13
N LEU A 4 14.99 -3.94 -10.77
CA LEU A 4 13.52 -3.82 -10.64
C LEU A 4 13.00 -4.58 -9.42
N PRO A 5 11.77 -4.29 -8.98
CA PRO A 5 11.11 -5.03 -7.92
C PRO A 5 11.09 -6.53 -8.21
N ALA A 6 11.44 -7.33 -7.21
CA ALA A 6 11.39 -8.78 -7.24
C ALA A 6 10.45 -9.32 -6.15
N TRP A 7 9.97 -10.55 -6.31
CA TRP A 7 9.15 -11.20 -5.28
C TRP A 7 10.02 -11.73 -4.15
N ASP A 8 11.16 -12.33 -4.50
CA ASP A 8 12.17 -12.82 -3.56
C ASP A 8 13.49 -12.06 -3.77
N GLU A 9 14.34 -12.01 -2.74
CA GLU A 9 15.63 -11.34 -2.82
C GLU A 9 16.53 -12.08 -3.82
N PRO A 10 17.01 -11.41 -4.90
CA PRO A 10 17.88 -12.04 -5.87
C PRO A 10 19.31 -12.20 -5.30
N ASP A 11 19.98 -13.29 -5.63
CA ASP A 11 21.41 -13.45 -5.35
C ASP A 11 22.25 -12.62 -6.34
N LEU A 12 22.82 -11.54 -5.86
CA LEU A 12 23.65 -10.60 -6.61
C LEU A 12 25.14 -10.68 -6.22
N SER A 13 25.53 -11.69 -5.43
CA SER A 13 26.88 -11.84 -4.89
C SER A 13 27.96 -12.11 -5.94
N ASN A 14 27.56 -12.69 -7.09
CA ASN A 14 28.46 -13.06 -8.18
C ASN A 14 28.78 -11.91 -9.16
N LEU A 15 28.21 -10.72 -8.95
CA LEU A 15 28.45 -9.56 -9.81
C LEU A 15 29.65 -8.75 -9.31
N ASP A 16 30.59 -8.43 -10.22
CA ASP A 16 31.66 -7.48 -9.95
C ASP A 16 31.11 -6.04 -9.98
N TRP A 17 30.62 -5.58 -8.84
CA TRP A 17 30.00 -4.26 -8.70
C TRP A 17 30.94 -3.09 -9.00
N THR A 18 32.25 -3.28 -8.95
CA THR A 18 33.20 -2.20 -9.30
C THR A 18 33.03 -1.71 -10.75
N ARG A 19 32.41 -2.52 -11.59
CA ARG A 19 32.17 -2.23 -13.01
C ARG A 19 30.82 -1.57 -13.31
N PHE A 20 29.96 -1.42 -12.31
CA PHE A 20 28.59 -0.95 -12.51
C PHE A 20 28.25 0.24 -11.61
N ALA A 21 27.54 1.21 -12.16
CA ALA A 21 26.68 2.08 -11.37
C ALA A 21 25.33 1.39 -11.19
N GLY A 22 24.80 1.35 -9.97
CA GLY A 22 23.60 0.58 -9.63
C GLY A 22 22.55 1.36 -8.85
N ILE A 23 21.28 1.13 -9.15
CA ILE A 23 20.11 1.70 -8.42
C ILE A 23 19.07 0.61 -8.22
N TYR A 24 18.48 0.53 -7.02
CA TYR A 24 17.30 -0.27 -6.73
C TYR A 24 16.01 0.53 -6.92
N THR A 25 14.92 -0.20 -7.22
CA THR A 25 13.58 0.38 -7.25
C THR A 25 12.60 -0.34 -6.30
N ASP A 26 13.13 -1.08 -5.34
CA ASP A 26 12.38 -1.82 -4.32
C ASP A 26 13.14 -1.86 -2.98
N TYR A 27 12.49 -2.36 -1.93
CA TYR A 27 13.04 -2.52 -0.59
C TYR A 27 13.57 -3.93 -0.30
N ILE A 28 13.27 -4.91 -1.15
CA ILE A 28 13.65 -6.30 -0.90
C ILE A 28 15.15 -6.54 -1.02
N ILE A 29 15.83 -5.76 -1.86
CA ILE A 29 17.25 -5.94 -2.10
C ILE A 29 18.03 -5.12 -1.07
N GLU A 30 18.70 -5.83 -0.17
CA GLU A 30 19.52 -5.22 0.88
C GLU A 30 21.02 -5.32 0.59
N ARG A 31 21.42 -6.31 -0.23
CA ARG A 31 22.82 -6.57 -0.56
C ARG A 31 23.04 -6.74 -2.05
N PRO A 32 24.06 -6.04 -2.60
CA PRO A 32 24.86 -4.97 -1.96
C PRO A 32 24.02 -3.72 -1.68
N ALA A 33 24.42 -2.89 -0.72
CA ALA A 33 23.70 -1.66 -0.38
C ALA A 33 23.95 -0.57 -1.45
N LEU A 34 23.07 -0.46 -2.42
CA LEU A 34 23.12 0.56 -3.48
C LEU A 34 22.17 1.74 -3.17
N HIS A 35 22.31 2.84 -3.93
CA HIS A 35 21.28 3.87 -3.91
C HIS A 35 19.95 3.31 -4.42
N SER A 36 18.83 3.84 -3.91
CA SER A 36 17.51 3.36 -4.28
C SER A 36 16.49 4.48 -4.55
N VAL A 37 15.50 4.16 -5.37
CA VAL A 37 14.30 4.97 -5.61
C VAL A 37 13.09 4.08 -5.38
N CYS A 38 12.36 4.30 -4.31
CA CYS A 38 11.30 3.40 -3.86
C CYS A 38 9.96 4.14 -3.68
N PRO A 39 8.80 3.44 -3.78
CA PRO A 39 7.54 4.01 -3.36
C PRO A 39 7.57 4.31 -1.85
N ASP A 40 7.05 5.46 -1.44
CA ASP A 40 6.87 5.78 -0.01
C ASP A 40 5.59 5.13 0.52
N HIS A 41 5.65 3.83 0.78
CA HIS A 41 4.50 3.05 1.25
C HIS A 41 3.96 3.57 2.59
N TYR A 42 4.86 3.91 3.52
CA TYR A 42 4.48 4.39 4.85
C TYR A 42 3.68 5.69 4.78
N ARG A 43 4.24 6.71 4.14
CA ARG A 43 3.61 8.02 4.01
C ARG A 43 2.34 7.96 3.15
N SER A 44 2.35 7.11 2.11
CA SER A 44 1.19 6.92 1.23
C SER A 44 0.00 6.32 1.96
N LEU A 45 0.23 5.31 2.81
CA LEU A 45 -0.86 4.73 3.61
C LEU A 45 -1.35 5.70 4.67
N LEU A 46 -0.47 6.42 5.36
CA LEU A 46 -0.90 7.45 6.32
C LEU A 46 -1.81 8.49 5.67
N ALA A 47 -1.43 9.01 4.49
CA ALA A 47 -2.23 9.97 3.75
C ALA A 47 -3.60 9.39 3.33
N ALA A 48 -3.62 8.12 2.88
CA ALA A 48 -4.85 7.42 2.55
C ALA A 48 -5.77 7.26 3.76
N LEU A 49 -5.24 6.84 4.91
CA LEU A 49 -6.01 6.67 6.15
C LEU A 49 -6.54 8.00 6.69
N GLN A 50 -5.75 9.08 6.60
CA GLN A 50 -6.21 10.43 6.94
C GLN A 50 -7.36 10.87 6.05
N ARG A 51 -7.28 10.59 4.73
CA ARG A 51 -8.38 10.85 3.79
C ARG A 51 -9.62 10.05 4.15
N LEU A 52 -9.50 8.77 4.48
CA LEU A 52 -10.61 7.92 4.91
C LEU A 52 -11.26 8.45 6.20
N ALA A 53 -10.47 8.90 7.17
CA ALA A 53 -10.97 9.53 8.38
C ALA A 53 -11.75 10.83 8.08
N ALA A 54 -11.26 11.64 7.13
CA ALA A 54 -11.95 12.86 6.66
C ALA A 54 -13.26 12.53 5.92
N LEU A 55 -13.32 11.39 5.22
CA LEU A 55 -14.55 10.85 4.60
C LEU A 55 -15.52 10.21 5.60
N GLY A 56 -15.23 10.27 6.90
CA GLY A 56 -16.11 9.78 7.96
C GLY A 56 -15.87 8.33 8.38
N HIS A 57 -14.94 7.61 7.77
CA HIS A 57 -14.61 6.25 8.22
C HIS A 57 -13.94 6.28 9.59
N ARG A 58 -14.35 5.37 10.47
CA ARG A 58 -13.89 5.32 11.87
C ARG A 58 -13.31 3.96 12.27
N ARG A 59 -13.44 2.97 11.40
CA ARG A 59 -12.99 1.59 11.64
C ARG A 59 -12.24 1.05 10.42
N PRO A 60 -11.13 1.69 10.01
CA PRO A 60 -10.34 1.14 8.91
C PRO A 60 -9.76 -0.22 9.30
N GLY A 61 -9.86 -1.19 8.39
CA GLY A 61 -9.23 -2.49 8.48
C GLY A 61 -8.16 -2.65 7.42
N LEU A 62 -7.02 -3.26 7.77
CA LEU A 62 -5.94 -3.57 6.84
C LEU A 62 -5.92 -5.06 6.54
N PHE A 63 -5.88 -5.42 5.25
CA PHE A 63 -5.82 -6.80 4.77
C PHE A 63 -4.60 -7.01 3.87
N LEU A 64 -3.62 -7.77 4.34
CA LEU A 64 -2.33 -7.97 3.68
C LEU A 64 -1.97 -9.45 3.56
N GLN A 65 -1.19 -9.76 2.53
CA GLN A 65 -0.40 -10.98 2.50
C GLN A 65 0.90 -10.73 3.28
N LYS A 66 1.27 -11.69 4.15
CA LYS A 66 2.41 -11.58 5.04
C LYS A 66 3.71 -11.28 4.29
N HIS A 67 4.06 -12.10 3.30
CA HIS A 67 5.26 -11.92 2.50
C HIS A 67 5.30 -10.56 1.77
N ALA A 68 4.13 -10.05 1.31
CA ALA A 68 4.06 -8.75 0.65
C ALA A 68 4.39 -7.57 1.58
N ASP A 69 4.14 -7.67 2.89
CA ASP A 69 4.52 -6.64 3.87
C ASP A 69 5.97 -6.84 4.37
N GLU A 70 6.40 -8.11 4.56
CA GLU A 70 7.76 -8.47 4.97
C GLU A 70 8.80 -7.95 3.97
N ARG A 71 8.63 -8.22 2.67
CA ARG A 71 9.53 -7.75 1.62
C ARG A 71 9.62 -6.22 1.51
N LEU A 72 8.64 -5.51 2.02
CA LEU A 72 8.61 -4.04 2.13
C LEU A 72 9.04 -3.55 3.52
N GLN A 73 9.69 -4.40 4.31
CA GLN A 73 10.15 -4.06 5.66
C GLN A 73 8.99 -3.58 6.55
N TYR A 74 7.83 -4.24 6.45
CA TYR A 74 6.61 -3.97 7.23
C TYR A 74 6.03 -2.55 7.12
N ARG A 75 6.30 -1.85 6.03
CA ARG A 75 5.94 -0.42 5.88
C ARG A 75 4.43 -0.17 5.89
N TRP A 76 3.62 -1.07 5.33
CA TRP A 76 2.17 -0.98 5.38
C TRP A 76 1.64 -1.23 6.79
N GLY A 77 2.05 -2.33 7.41
CA GLY A 77 1.64 -2.68 8.77
C GLY A 77 2.07 -1.66 9.82
N ALA A 78 3.28 -1.10 9.69
CA ALA A 78 3.79 -0.06 10.59
C ALA A 78 2.99 1.25 10.47
N ALA A 79 2.73 1.72 9.24
CA ALA A 79 1.94 2.92 9.01
C ALA A 79 0.50 2.79 9.56
N PHE A 80 -0.12 1.61 9.36
CA PHE A 80 -1.46 1.34 9.85
C PHE A 80 -1.55 1.38 11.36
N ARG A 81 -0.63 0.71 12.07
CA ARG A 81 -0.57 0.73 13.54
C ARG A 81 -0.34 2.14 14.07
N ALA A 82 0.64 2.87 13.53
CA ALA A 82 0.93 4.24 13.92
C ALA A 82 -0.28 5.16 13.74
N PHE A 83 -1.05 5.00 12.65
CA PHE A 83 -2.27 5.75 12.43
C PHE A 83 -3.34 5.44 13.49
N GLN A 84 -3.58 4.17 13.79
CA GLN A 84 -4.59 3.79 14.80
C GLN A 84 -4.25 4.31 16.20
N GLU A 85 -2.97 4.29 16.57
CA GLU A 85 -2.50 4.75 17.88
C GLU A 85 -2.55 6.28 18.02
N SER A 86 -2.32 7.01 16.92
CA SER A 86 -2.23 8.48 16.95
C SER A 86 -3.57 9.20 16.73
N HIS A 87 -4.64 8.51 16.34
CA HIS A 87 -5.93 9.12 15.98
C HIS A 87 -7.05 8.66 16.92
N ALA A 88 -7.34 9.42 17.98
CA ALA A 88 -8.33 9.08 19.01
C ALA A 88 -9.76 8.83 18.48
N ALA A 89 -10.13 9.40 17.34
CA ALA A 89 -11.44 9.19 16.72
C ALA A 89 -11.56 7.82 16.01
N ILE A 90 -10.46 7.11 15.80
CA ILE A 90 -10.40 5.82 15.12
C ILE A 90 -10.60 4.71 16.16
N LYS A 91 -11.51 3.80 15.86
CA LYS A 91 -11.71 2.58 16.65
C LYS A 91 -10.78 1.50 16.11
N PRO A 92 -9.79 1.00 16.86
CA PRO A 92 -8.81 0.05 16.37
C PRO A 92 -9.45 -1.23 15.82
N VAL A 93 -8.97 -1.65 14.66
CA VAL A 93 -9.29 -2.94 14.03
C VAL A 93 -7.99 -3.70 13.85
N PRO A 94 -7.83 -4.90 14.43
CA PRO A 94 -6.63 -5.71 14.20
C PRO A 94 -6.43 -5.97 12.71
N PRO A 95 -5.22 -5.76 12.15
CA PRO A 95 -4.97 -6.08 10.75
C PRO A 95 -5.13 -7.58 10.51
N LEU A 96 -5.65 -7.96 9.36
CA LEU A 96 -5.63 -9.33 8.86
C LEU A 96 -4.39 -9.52 7.98
N VAL A 97 -3.43 -10.27 8.49
CA VAL A 97 -2.20 -10.63 7.78
C VAL A 97 -2.20 -12.14 7.57
N VAL A 98 -2.19 -12.58 6.31
CA VAL A 98 -2.34 -13.99 5.92
C VAL A 98 -1.19 -14.46 5.03
N ASP A 99 -0.86 -15.74 5.06
CA ASP A 99 0.13 -16.32 4.15
C ASP A 99 -0.41 -16.38 2.71
N ALA A 100 -1.68 -16.73 2.56
CA ALA A 100 -2.40 -16.73 1.28
C ALA A 100 -3.79 -16.12 1.45
N PHE A 101 -4.27 -15.44 0.41
CA PHE A 101 -5.62 -14.86 0.44
C PHE A 101 -6.68 -15.94 0.38
N ALA A 102 -7.49 -16.07 1.45
CA ALA A 102 -8.61 -17.00 1.57
C ALA A 102 -9.89 -16.27 1.99
N LYS A 103 -10.99 -16.57 1.30
CA LYS A 103 -12.31 -15.96 1.55
C LYS A 103 -12.81 -16.22 2.96
N GLU A 104 -12.70 -17.46 3.43
CA GLU A 104 -13.22 -17.89 4.73
C GLU A 104 -12.55 -17.15 5.89
N GLU A 105 -11.25 -16.93 5.80
CA GLU A 105 -10.48 -16.22 6.81
C GLU A 105 -10.83 -14.73 6.81
N PHE A 106 -10.91 -14.13 5.62
CA PHE A 106 -11.35 -12.75 5.46
C PHE A 106 -12.76 -12.52 6.00
N VAL A 107 -13.73 -13.36 5.64
CA VAL A 107 -15.14 -13.26 6.07
C VAL A 107 -15.26 -13.37 7.60
N ARG A 108 -14.52 -14.29 8.20
CA ARG A 108 -14.48 -14.46 9.67
C ARG A 108 -13.94 -13.21 10.36
N TRP A 109 -12.83 -12.65 9.86
CA TRP A 109 -12.24 -11.42 10.37
C TRP A 109 -13.18 -10.22 10.16
N PHE A 110 -13.76 -10.06 8.97
CA PHE A 110 -14.65 -8.97 8.62
C PHE A 110 -15.89 -8.93 9.52
N ARG A 111 -16.55 -10.07 9.71
CA ARG A 111 -17.72 -10.19 10.59
C ARG A 111 -17.39 -9.93 12.07
N ARG A 112 -16.24 -10.40 12.52
CA ARG A 112 -15.81 -10.24 13.91
C ARG A 112 -15.45 -8.80 14.24
N HIS A 113 -14.67 -8.15 13.37
CA HIS A 113 -14.10 -6.83 13.65
C HIS A 113 -14.86 -5.68 13.01
N LYS A 114 -15.77 -5.95 12.09
CA LYS A 114 -16.69 -4.97 11.47
C LYS A 114 -15.98 -3.70 11.00
N PRO A 115 -14.94 -3.77 10.17
CA PRO A 115 -14.36 -2.56 9.58
C PRO A 115 -15.40 -1.86 8.70
N ASP A 116 -15.41 -0.53 8.68
CA ASP A 116 -16.26 0.27 7.79
C ASP A 116 -15.57 0.57 6.45
N VAL A 117 -14.27 0.38 6.38
CA VAL A 117 -13.47 0.43 5.15
C VAL A 117 -12.33 -0.58 5.24
N VAL A 118 -12.07 -1.28 4.14
CA VAL A 118 -10.95 -2.22 4.03
C VAL A 118 -9.91 -1.66 3.08
N VAL A 119 -8.64 -1.72 3.50
CA VAL A 119 -7.47 -1.33 2.71
C VAL A 119 -6.63 -2.57 2.45
N GLY A 120 -6.31 -2.87 1.19
CA GLY A 120 -5.55 -4.08 0.85
C GLY A 120 -5.16 -4.17 -0.62
N HIS A 121 -4.36 -5.18 -0.98
CA HIS A 121 -3.96 -5.40 -2.37
C HIS A 121 -4.98 -6.22 -3.16
N ASN A 122 -5.67 -7.16 -2.50
CA ASN A 122 -6.55 -8.11 -3.17
C ASN A 122 -7.96 -7.54 -3.33
N THR A 123 -8.33 -7.18 -4.55
CA THR A 123 -9.66 -6.63 -4.87
C THR A 123 -10.79 -7.65 -4.82
N ALA A 124 -10.52 -8.98 -4.72
CA ALA A 124 -11.53 -9.98 -4.43
C ALA A 124 -12.20 -9.77 -3.05
N ALA A 125 -11.54 -9.04 -2.15
CA ALA A 125 -12.12 -8.62 -0.88
C ALA A 125 -13.42 -7.83 -1.06
N ILE A 126 -13.61 -7.13 -2.18
CA ILE A 126 -14.85 -6.40 -2.49
C ILE A 126 -16.03 -7.40 -2.57
N ASP A 127 -15.89 -8.48 -3.36
CA ASP A 127 -16.92 -9.53 -3.49
C ASP A 127 -17.18 -10.22 -2.15
N TRP A 128 -16.13 -10.42 -1.36
CA TRP A 128 -16.25 -11.04 -0.04
C TRP A 128 -16.97 -10.13 0.97
N MET A 129 -16.72 -8.81 0.91
CA MET A 129 -17.45 -7.81 1.70
C MET A 129 -18.93 -7.80 1.31
N GLU A 130 -19.23 -7.76 0.00
CA GLU A 130 -20.59 -7.80 -0.55
C GLU A 130 -21.32 -9.10 -0.11
N SER A 131 -20.65 -10.24 -0.09
CA SER A 131 -21.21 -11.51 0.42
C SER A 131 -21.50 -11.51 1.93
N CYS A 132 -20.95 -10.53 2.67
CA CYS A 132 -21.25 -10.28 4.08
C CYS A 132 -22.33 -9.21 4.31
N GLY A 133 -22.95 -8.70 3.24
CA GLY A 133 -23.99 -7.66 3.32
C GLY A 133 -23.45 -6.23 3.27
N ALA A 134 -22.17 -6.04 2.90
CA ALA A 134 -21.64 -4.71 2.68
C ALA A 134 -22.14 -4.14 1.34
N GLU A 135 -22.55 -2.88 1.33
CA GLU A 135 -22.92 -2.12 0.14
C GLU A 135 -21.85 -1.05 -0.10
N LEU A 136 -21.07 -1.18 -1.19
CA LEU A 136 -20.03 -0.21 -1.53
C LEU A 136 -20.58 0.77 -2.59
N PRO A 137 -20.40 2.08 -2.43
CA PRO A 137 -19.80 2.80 -1.30
C PRO A 137 -20.77 3.17 -0.18
N ALA A 138 -22.04 2.68 -0.21
CA ALA A 138 -23.13 3.17 0.63
C ALA A 138 -22.89 2.96 2.13
N THR A 139 -22.48 1.75 2.54
CA THR A 139 -22.25 1.40 3.95
C THR A 139 -20.78 1.12 4.27
N HIS A 140 -20.01 0.66 3.30
CA HIS A 140 -18.61 0.28 3.45
C HIS A 140 -17.75 0.83 2.32
N GLY A 141 -16.44 0.92 2.56
CA GLY A 141 -15.47 1.32 1.55
C GLY A 141 -14.40 0.26 1.29
N PHE A 142 -13.76 0.34 0.11
CA PHE A 142 -12.56 -0.42 -0.20
C PHE A 142 -11.51 0.47 -0.88
N VAL A 143 -10.24 0.30 -0.48
CA VAL A 143 -9.08 1.01 -1.05
C VAL A 143 -8.01 0.01 -1.46
N CYS A 144 -7.62 0.04 -2.73
CA CYS A 144 -6.52 -0.77 -3.25
C CYS A 144 -5.17 -0.11 -2.97
N LEU A 145 -4.24 -0.82 -2.35
CA LEU A 145 -2.88 -0.33 -2.07
C LEU A 145 -2.00 -0.17 -3.31
N ASN A 146 -2.38 -0.80 -4.42
CA ASN A 146 -1.73 -0.62 -5.72
C ASN A 146 -2.76 -0.82 -6.85
N VAL A 147 -3.25 0.29 -7.40
CA VAL A 147 -4.30 0.25 -8.44
C VAL A 147 -3.87 -0.42 -9.75
N LEU A 148 -2.58 -0.62 -9.99
CA LEU A 148 -2.10 -1.36 -11.15
C LEU A 148 -2.39 -2.86 -11.06
N MET A 149 -2.60 -3.38 -9.85
CA MET A 149 -2.88 -4.79 -9.60
C MET A 149 -4.38 -5.08 -9.41
N LYS A 150 -5.23 -4.06 -9.53
CA LYS A 150 -6.68 -4.24 -9.34
C LYS A 150 -7.30 -5.06 -10.48
N THR A 151 -8.19 -5.95 -10.13
CA THR A 151 -9.03 -6.73 -11.06
C THR A 151 -10.46 -6.19 -11.18
N ARG A 152 -10.84 -5.26 -10.29
CA ARG A 152 -12.13 -4.55 -10.29
C ARG A 152 -11.90 -3.04 -10.16
N PRO A 153 -12.80 -2.19 -10.72
CA PRO A 153 -12.76 -0.75 -10.48
C PRO A 153 -12.89 -0.43 -8.99
N CYS A 154 -11.94 0.31 -8.44
CA CYS A 154 -11.91 0.71 -7.02
C CYS A 154 -11.07 1.97 -6.82
N ALA A 155 -11.29 2.66 -5.71
CA ALA A 155 -10.38 3.69 -5.23
C ALA A 155 -9.07 3.07 -4.76
N GLY A 156 -7.98 3.83 -4.78
CA GLY A 156 -6.70 3.31 -4.31
C GLY A 156 -5.51 4.21 -4.56
N LEU A 157 -4.33 3.60 -4.47
CA LEU A 157 -3.04 4.24 -4.59
C LEU A 157 -2.36 3.87 -5.91
N ASP A 158 -2.01 4.88 -6.71
CA ASP A 158 -1.07 4.74 -7.84
C ASP A 158 0.34 4.96 -7.27
N LEU A 159 1.14 3.90 -7.22
CA LEU A 159 2.53 3.94 -6.74
C LEU A 159 3.50 4.62 -7.73
N GLN A 160 2.99 5.18 -8.82
CA GLN A 160 3.71 5.99 -9.80
C GLN A 160 4.95 5.31 -10.43
N PRO A 161 4.86 4.09 -10.99
CA PRO A 161 6.03 3.35 -11.47
C PRO A 161 6.80 4.08 -12.58
N ARG A 162 6.11 4.88 -13.41
CA ARG A 162 6.77 5.70 -14.43
C ARG A 162 7.66 6.79 -13.81
N THR A 163 7.17 7.45 -12.76
CA THR A 163 7.92 8.48 -12.02
C THR A 163 9.11 7.86 -11.30
N LEU A 164 8.92 6.66 -10.69
CA LEU A 164 9.99 5.89 -10.06
C LEU A 164 11.09 5.55 -11.07
N GLY A 165 10.73 4.99 -12.23
CA GLY A 165 11.67 4.63 -13.28
C GLY A 165 12.42 5.85 -13.84
N ALA A 166 11.72 6.96 -14.09
CA ALA A 166 12.34 8.20 -14.55
C ALA A 166 13.36 8.72 -13.52
N ARG A 167 12.98 8.74 -12.24
CA ARG A 167 13.87 9.20 -11.16
C ARG A 167 15.07 8.28 -10.96
N ALA A 168 14.89 6.97 -11.04
CA ALA A 168 15.99 6.01 -10.98
C ALA A 168 16.97 6.21 -12.15
N THR A 169 16.46 6.46 -13.36
CA THR A 169 17.28 6.75 -14.53
C THR A 169 18.08 8.04 -14.36
N GLU A 170 17.47 9.11 -13.89
CA GLU A 170 18.15 10.40 -13.62
C GLU A 170 19.30 10.22 -12.62
N LEU A 171 19.06 9.50 -11.52
CA LEU A 171 20.09 9.26 -10.52
C LEU A 171 21.22 8.39 -11.08
N LEU A 172 20.89 7.36 -11.88
CA LEU A 172 21.89 6.51 -12.53
C LEU A 172 22.76 7.31 -13.53
N ILE A 173 22.14 8.18 -14.34
CA ILE A 173 22.87 9.08 -15.25
C ILE A 173 23.83 9.97 -14.46
N GLY A 174 23.38 10.54 -13.35
CA GLY A 174 24.22 11.36 -12.46
C GLY A 174 25.42 10.59 -11.90
N GLN A 175 25.25 9.34 -11.48
CA GLN A 175 26.35 8.47 -11.06
C GLN A 175 27.37 8.25 -12.19
N LEU A 176 26.88 7.91 -13.38
CA LEU A 176 27.75 7.68 -14.55
C LEU A 176 28.56 8.93 -14.93
N GLN A 177 27.94 10.10 -14.88
CA GLN A 177 28.61 11.39 -15.17
C GLN A 177 29.70 11.74 -14.15
N ARG A 178 29.55 11.27 -12.90
CA ARG A 178 30.56 11.45 -11.85
C ARG A 178 31.56 10.29 -11.74
N ASN A 179 31.47 9.29 -12.64
CA ASN A 179 32.23 8.03 -12.60
C ASN A 179 32.08 7.27 -11.27
N GLU A 180 30.92 7.34 -10.66
CA GLU A 180 30.56 6.62 -9.44
C GLU A 180 30.14 5.20 -9.79
N THR A 181 31.06 4.25 -9.67
CA THR A 181 30.79 2.82 -9.84
C THR A 181 31.03 2.09 -8.52
N GLY A 182 30.54 0.88 -8.41
CA GLY A 182 30.70 0.06 -7.22
C GLY A 182 29.58 0.27 -6.20
N ILE A 183 29.84 -0.24 -5.01
CA ILE A 183 28.97 -0.10 -3.84
C ILE A 183 29.28 1.24 -3.19
N PRO A 184 28.29 2.14 -3.05
CA PRO A 184 28.52 3.45 -2.45
C PRO A 184 28.83 3.32 -0.94
N GLU A 185 29.75 4.14 -0.44
CA GLU A 185 30.04 4.22 0.99
C GLU A 185 28.82 4.62 1.81
N TRP A 186 28.01 5.54 1.26
CA TRP A 186 26.78 6.06 1.87
C TRP A 186 25.58 5.86 0.93
N PRO A 187 24.93 4.69 0.96
CA PRO A 187 23.72 4.48 0.16
C PRO A 187 22.59 5.37 0.63
N SER A 188 21.86 5.94 -0.32
CA SER A 188 20.71 6.81 -0.06
C SER A 188 19.44 6.28 -0.72
N THR A 189 18.30 6.51 -0.09
CA THR A 189 16.99 6.15 -0.63
C THR A 189 16.19 7.41 -0.95
N THR A 190 15.76 7.55 -2.20
CA THR A 190 14.77 8.54 -2.61
C THR A 190 13.41 7.88 -2.58
N THR A 191 12.45 8.45 -1.83
CA THR A 191 11.09 7.92 -1.77
C THR A 191 10.10 8.81 -2.52
N ILE A 192 9.14 8.19 -3.23
CA ILE A 192 8.09 8.87 -3.99
C ILE A 192 6.74 8.46 -3.42
N PRO A 193 5.94 9.41 -2.87
CA PRO A 193 4.62 9.10 -2.35
C PRO A 193 3.67 8.68 -3.48
N ALA A 194 2.72 7.81 -3.17
CA ALA A 194 1.68 7.42 -4.09
C ALA A 194 0.72 8.58 -4.38
N ARG A 195 0.10 8.53 -5.55
CA ARG A 195 -1.01 9.42 -5.91
C ARG A 195 -2.33 8.72 -5.62
N TRP A 196 -3.25 9.44 -5.00
CA TRP A 196 -4.63 8.95 -4.82
C TRP A 196 -5.37 8.85 -6.14
N VAL A 197 -6.13 7.77 -6.30
CA VAL A 197 -7.03 7.53 -7.43
C VAL A 197 -8.44 7.31 -6.88
N ASP A 198 -9.39 8.14 -7.27
CA ASP A 198 -10.79 7.97 -6.92
C ASP A 198 -11.39 6.76 -7.67
N GLY A 199 -12.42 6.15 -7.08
CA GLY A 199 -13.07 4.98 -7.65
C GLY A 199 -14.41 4.68 -6.99
N PRO A 200 -15.23 3.78 -7.57
CA PRO A 200 -16.63 3.56 -7.17
C PRO A 200 -16.78 2.90 -5.79
N THR A 201 -15.70 2.49 -5.15
CA THR A 201 -15.73 1.82 -3.84
C THR A 201 -15.65 2.77 -2.64
N LEU A 202 -15.59 4.09 -2.90
CA LEU A 202 -15.64 5.13 -1.87
C LEU A 202 -16.54 6.27 -2.31
N ARG A 203 -17.18 6.94 -1.36
CA ARG A 203 -17.89 8.18 -1.60
C ARG A 203 -16.92 9.30 -1.96
N THR A 204 -17.32 10.18 -2.84
CA THR A 204 -16.56 11.39 -3.13
C THR A 204 -16.85 12.47 -2.07
N SER A 205 -15.94 13.44 -1.91
CA SER A 205 -16.12 14.55 -0.96
C SER A 205 -17.36 15.41 -1.29
N GLY A 206 -17.81 15.42 -2.55
CA GLY A 206 -19.04 16.12 -2.98
C GLY A 206 -20.32 15.43 -2.51
N GLU A 207 -20.34 14.11 -2.41
CA GLU A 207 -21.49 13.33 -1.93
C GLU A 207 -21.69 13.44 -0.41
N LEU A 208 -20.63 13.72 0.35
CA LEU A 208 -20.70 13.98 1.79
C LEU A 208 -21.37 15.32 2.11
N ALA A 209 -21.25 16.31 1.22
CA ALA A 209 -21.88 17.62 1.39
C ALA A 209 -23.41 17.57 1.19
N SER A 210 -23.95 16.53 0.57
CA SER A 210 -25.39 16.33 0.33
C SER A 210 -26.16 15.58 1.43
N GLY A 211 -25.50 15.22 2.54
CA GLY A 211 -26.19 14.84 3.79
C GLY A 211 -26.78 13.43 3.89
N GLU A 212 -26.49 12.53 2.96
CA GLU A 212 -27.00 11.14 3.01
C GLU A 212 -26.04 10.15 3.69
N PHE A 213 -25.77 10.36 4.99
CA PHE A 213 -25.16 9.30 5.78
C PHE A 213 -26.24 8.37 6.36
N ARG A 214 -26.47 7.24 5.73
CA ARG A 214 -27.24 6.15 6.32
C ARG A 214 -26.29 5.27 7.15
N ALA A 215 -26.32 5.45 8.47
CA ALA A 215 -25.61 4.55 9.38
C ALA A 215 -26.05 3.09 9.13
N PRO A 216 -25.13 2.10 9.21
CA PRO A 216 -25.50 0.69 9.11
C PRO A 216 -26.54 0.37 10.18
N ARG A 217 -27.66 -0.27 9.77
CA ARG A 217 -28.71 -0.68 10.72
C ARG A 217 -28.08 -1.68 11.71
N PRO A 218 -28.29 -1.48 13.04
CA PRO A 218 -27.94 -2.51 14.00
C PRO A 218 -28.93 -3.66 13.85
N GLY A 219 -28.43 -4.82 13.44
CA GLY A 219 -29.18 -6.06 13.44
C GLY A 219 -29.47 -6.63 12.05
N LEU A 220 -28.55 -7.48 11.63
CA LEU A 220 -28.87 -8.75 10.97
C LEU A 220 -27.82 -9.73 11.50
N VAL A 221 -28.32 -10.66 12.27
CA VAL A 221 -27.63 -11.77 12.94
C VAL A 221 -27.05 -12.75 11.94
#